data_442c40d8012908f80de3ade3ea38233b
#
_entry.id   442c40d8012908f80de3ade3ea38233b
#
_cell.length_a   1.000
_cell.length_b   1.000
_cell.length_c   1.000
_cell.angle_alpha   90.00
_cell.angle_beta   90.00
_cell.angle_gamma   90.00
#
_symmetry.space_group_name_H-M   'P 1'
#
loop_
_entity.id
_entity.type
_entity.pdbx_description
1 polymer ?
#
loop_
_entity_poly.entity_id
_entity_poly.type
_entity_poly.pdbx_seq_one_letter_code
_entity_poly.pdbx_strand_id
1 'polypeptide(L)'
;MVQKGQIGVTTDNIFPIIKKFLYSDHEIFICEIVSNAVDATQKMKTLADVGDFKGELGDLSVRVTIDKKNKTLTISDRGIGMTAEEVDKYINQIALSSANDFLDKYKENANAIIGHFGLGFYSSFMVSEKVEIITKSYKEGAQAVKWSCDGSPEFTMEETTKEDRGTDIILYIDEDNKEFLEKDKTESLLKKYCRFLAVPVVFGKKQEWKEGKYVDTEEDNVVNDTHPLWRQKPAGLKDEDYLKFYRELYPLSITDEPMFWIHLNVDYPFHLTGILYFPKIKNNLDLQRNKIQLYSNQVFVTDSVEGIVPEFLTLLHGVIDSPDIPLNVSRSYLQSDRNVKKISNHITKKVADKLEELFRKERTQYEEKWNSLKLFIEYGMLSDEKFSERALKFALLKN
;
A
#
# COMPACT_ATOMS: atom_id res chain seq x y z
N MET A 1 10.45 50.61 0.23
CA MET A 1 9.33 50.03 0.99
C MET A 1 9.39 48.51 0.81
N VAL A 2 9.44 47.74 1.88
CA VAL A 2 9.30 46.29 1.81
C VAL A 2 7.84 45.95 2.06
N GLN A 3 7.18 45.39 1.06
CA GLN A 3 5.78 44.95 1.19
C GLN A 3 5.81 43.50 1.68
N LYS A 4 5.18 43.20 2.82
CA LYS A 4 4.98 41.85 3.35
C LYS A 4 3.51 41.47 3.16
N GLY A 5 3.25 40.27 2.65
CA GLY A 5 1.90 39.74 2.49
C GLY A 5 1.93 38.23 2.64
N GLN A 6 0.76 37.58 2.73
CA GLN A 6 0.60 36.13 2.71
C GLN A 6 0.15 35.72 1.31
N ILE A 7 0.67 34.56 0.85
CA ILE A 7 0.17 33.93 -0.38
C ILE A 7 -1.13 33.24 -0.02
N GLY A 8 -2.21 33.59 -0.69
CA GLY A 8 -3.53 32.98 -0.52
C GLY A 8 -3.81 31.97 -1.63
N VAL A 9 -4.65 30.98 -1.34
CA VAL A 9 -5.19 30.00 -2.29
C VAL A 9 -6.69 30.18 -2.37
N THR A 10 -7.24 30.33 -3.57
CA THR A 10 -8.69 30.34 -3.80
C THR A 10 -9.18 28.93 -4.06
N THR A 11 -10.17 28.49 -3.29
CA THR A 11 -10.77 27.13 -3.38
C THR A 11 -11.37 26.83 -4.74
N ASP A 12 -11.91 27.84 -5.46
CA ASP A 12 -12.48 27.68 -6.80
C ASP A 12 -11.52 27.07 -7.83
N ASN A 13 -10.22 27.28 -7.65
CA ASN A 13 -9.21 26.80 -8.57
C ASN A 13 -8.57 25.47 -8.13
N ILE A 14 -8.74 25.07 -6.88
CA ILE A 14 -7.98 23.93 -6.34
C ILE A 14 -8.62 22.57 -6.71
N PHE A 15 -9.95 22.46 -6.72
CA PHE A 15 -10.66 21.24 -7.10
C PHE A 15 -10.39 20.81 -8.56
N PRO A 16 -10.42 21.71 -9.57
CA PRO A 16 -10.02 21.36 -10.93
C PRO A 16 -8.56 20.89 -11.03
N ILE A 17 -7.65 21.44 -10.20
CA ILE A 17 -6.25 21.03 -10.16
C ILE A 17 -6.13 19.64 -9.56
N ILE A 18 -6.82 19.37 -8.47
CA ILE A 18 -6.84 18.04 -7.83
C ILE A 18 -7.38 17.00 -8.82
N LYS A 19 -8.53 17.25 -9.45
CA LYS A 19 -9.15 16.34 -10.43
C LYS A 19 -8.23 16.01 -11.61
N LYS A 20 -7.45 16.96 -12.12
CA LYS A 20 -6.69 16.80 -13.36
C LYS A 20 -5.20 16.47 -13.18
N PHE A 21 -4.61 16.88 -12.06
CA PHE A 21 -3.14 16.91 -11.94
C PHE A 21 -2.59 16.24 -10.68
N LEU A 22 -3.43 15.96 -9.67
CA LEU A 22 -2.94 15.36 -8.43
C LEU A 22 -2.52 13.90 -8.64
N TYR A 23 -3.31 13.17 -9.40
CA TYR A 23 -3.05 11.77 -9.72
C TYR A 23 -3.21 11.54 -11.23
N SER A 24 -2.29 10.76 -11.79
CA SER A 24 -2.31 10.38 -13.20
C SER A 24 -3.28 9.24 -13.52
N ASP A 25 -3.67 8.49 -12.50
CA ASP A 25 -4.55 7.31 -12.60
C ASP A 25 -5.74 7.48 -11.65
N HIS A 26 -6.96 7.42 -12.19
CA HIS A 26 -8.18 7.51 -11.40
C HIS A 26 -8.36 6.33 -10.44
N GLU A 27 -7.84 5.15 -10.76
CA GLU A 27 -7.93 3.95 -9.93
C GLU A 27 -7.37 4.15 -8.51
N ILE A 28 -6.47 5.11 -8.33
CA ILE A 28 -5.81 5.38 -7.04
C ILE A 28 -6.80 5.81 -5.95
N PHE A 29 -7.98 6.34 -6.31
CA PHE A 29 -8.99 6.78 -5.34
C PHE A 29 -9.33 5.68 -4.33
N ILE A 30 -9.44 4.43 -4.79
CA ILE A 30 -9.82 3.32 -3.92
C ILE A 30 -8.71 3.03 -2.89
N CYS A 31 -7.44 3.12 -3.32
CA CYS A 31 -6.29 3.00 -2.43
C CYS A 31 -6.32 4.09 -1.34
N GLU A 32 -6.56 5.35 -1.74
CA GLU A 32 -6.56 6.49 -0.82
C GLU A 32 -7.69 6.38 0.22
N ILE A 33 -8.92 6.11 -0.23
CA ILE A 33 -10.07 6.05 0.68
C ILE A 33 -10.00 4.84 1.61
N VAL A 34 -9.63 3.66 1.10
CA VAL A 34 -9.46 2.46 1.94
C VAL A 34 -8.30 2.64 2.92
N SER A 35 -7.19 3.28 2.51
CA SER A 35 -6.08 3.59 3.41
C SER A 35 -6.49 4.52 4.55
N ASN A 36 -7.32 5.53 4.28
CA ASN A 36 -7.86 6.41 5.32
C ASN A 36 -8.73 5.64 6.33
N ALA A 37 -9.55 4.70 5.86
CA ALA A 37 -10.35 3.82 6.73
C ALA A 37 -9.47 2.88 7.57
N VAL A 38 -8.39 2.35 6.99
CA VAL A 38 -7.37 1.56 7.72
C VAL A 38 -6.69 2.41 8.78
N ASP A 39 -6.28 3.65 8.48
CA ASP A 39 -5.67 4.55 9.44
C ASP A 39 -6.61 4.89 10.61
N ALA A 40 -7.89 5.17 10.33
CA ALA A 40 -8.90 5.41 11.35
C ALA A 40 -9.05 4.19 12.29
N THR A 41 -9.00 2.99 11.71
CA THR A 41 -9.07 1.72 12.44
C THR A 41 -7.81 1.46 13.27
N GLN A 42 -6.61 1.72 12.72
CA GLN A 42 -5.35 1.58 13.45
C GLN A 42 -5.26 2.58 14.62
N LYS A 43 -5.71 3.82 14.42
CA LYS A 43 -5.82 4.79 15.50
C LYS A 43 -6.73 4.27 16.62
N MET A 44 -7.85 3.63 16.28
CA MET A 44 -8.76 3.04 17.28
C MET A 44 -8.10 1.90 18.07
N LYS A 45 -7.35 1.01 17.39
CA LYS A 45 -6.56 -0.04 18.06
C LYS A 45 -5.53 0.56 19.00
N THR A 46 -4.79 1.57 18.56
CA THR A 46 -3.78 2.25 19.39
C THR A 46 -4.41 2.85 20.66
N LEU A 47 -5.57 3.52 20.54
CA LEU A 47 -6.29 4.07 21.72
C LEU A 47 -6.70 2.99 22.71
N ALA A 48 -7.12 1.82 22.24
CA ALA A 48 -7.44 0.70 23.10
C ALA A 48 -6.18 0.11 23.77
N ASP A 49 -5.09 -0.05 23.03
CA ASP A 49 -3.83 -0.61 23.52
C ASP A 49 -3.18 0.26 24.60
N VAL A 50 -3.27 1.59 24.46
CA VAL A 50 -2.76 2.53 25.49
C VAL A 50 -3.76 2.79 26.62
N GLY A 51 -4.98 2.24 26.55
CA GLY A 51 -6.01 2.38 27.58
C GLY A 51 -6.82 3.68 27.53
N ASP A 52 -6.68 4.48 26.47
CA ASP A 52 -7.48 5.69 26.22
C ASP A 52 -8.91 5.37 25.74
N PHE A 53 -9.15 4.13 25.32
CA PHE A 53 -10.48 3.60 25.02
C PHE A 53 -10.72 2.29 25.77
N LYS A 54 -11.84 2.22 26.51
CA LYS A 54 -12.21 1.07 27.37
C LYS A 54 -13.45 0.31 26.89
N GLY A 55 -14.04 0.73 25.77
CA GLY A 55 -15.20 0.06 25.18
C GLY A 55 -14.82 -1.18 24.37
N GLU A 56 -15.82 -1.90 23.89
CA GLU A 56 -15.59 -3.01 22.96
C GLU A 56 -15.19 -2.50 21.57
N LEU A 57 -14.15 -3.09 21.01
CA LEU A 57 -13.68 -2.75 19.67
C LEU A 57 -14.63 -3.27 18.58
N GLY A 58 -15.24 -4.45 18.80
CA GLY A 58 -16.11 -5.10 17.81
C GLY A 58 -15.38 -5.49 16.53
N ASP A 59 -16.13 -5.56 15.41
CA ASP A 59 -15.55 -5.82 14.09
C ASP A 59 -14.85 -4.56 13.57
N LEU A 60 -13.54 -4.65 13.39
CA LEU A 60 -12.68 -3.58 12.90
C LEU A 60 -12.33 -3.73 11.41
N SER A 61 -13.05 -4.58 10.65
CA SER A 61 -12.86 -4.67 9.21
C SER A 61 -13.32 -3.39 8.50
N VAL A 62 -12.60 -3.05 7.42
CA VAL A 62 -13.07 -2.06 6.45
C VAL A 62 -13.98 -2.77 5.45
N ARG A 63 -15.17 -2.24 5.20
CA ARG A 63 -16.14 -2.84 4.30
C ARG A 63 -16.33 -1.98 3.07
N VAL A 64 -16.24 -2.61 1.89
CA VAL A 64 -16.50 -1.97 0.60
C VAL A 64 -17.78 -2.57 0.02
N THR A 65 -18.72 -1.72 -0.36
CA THR A 65 -20.02 -2.14 -0.91
C THR A 65 -20.39 -1.33 -2.15
N ILE A 66 -21.05 -1.97 -3.10
CA ILE A 66 -21.56 -1.34 -4.33
C ILE A 66 -23.08 -1.42 -4.32
N ASP A 67 -23.72 -0.29 -4.57
CA ASP A 67 -25.16 -0.23 -4.89
C ASP A 67 -25.32 0.29 -6.32
N LYS A 68 -25.53 -0.65 -7.25
CA LYS A 68 -25.73 -0.32 -8.68
C LYS A 68 -26.98 0.50 -8.94
N LYS A 69 -28.04 0.36 -8.10
CA LYS A 69 -29.30 1.09 -8.27
C LYS A 69 -29.12 2.57 -7.97
N ASN A 70 -28.40 2.87 -6.87
CA ASN A 70 -28.14 4.23 -6.45
C ASN A 70 -26.81 4.77 -7.03
N LYS A 71 -26.10 3.97 -7.84
CA LYS A 71 -24.78 4.27 -8.41
C LYS A 71 -23.76 4.67 -7.35
N THR A 72 -23.76 3.99 -6.20
CA THR A 72 -22.83 4.32 -5.11
C THR A 72 -21.82 3.22 -4.85
N LEU A 73 -20.61 3.64 -4.51
CA LEU A 73 -19.56 2.84 -3.92
C LEU A 73 -19.32 3.37 -2.50
N THR A 74 -19.49 2.52 -1.50
CA THR A 74 -19.37 2.92 -0.08
C THR A 74 -18.19 2.21 0.57
N ILE A 75 -17.36 2.96 1.28
CA ILE A 75 -16.27 2.47 2.13
C ILE A 75 -16.62 2.79 3.57
N SER A 76 -16.73 1.75 4.41
CA SER A 76 -17.14 1.85 5.81
C SER A 76 -16.05 1.33 6.74
N ASP A 77 -15.74 2.07 7.81
CA ASP A 77 -14.89 1.65 8.91
C ASP A 77 -15.59 1.80 10.27
N ARG A 78 -15.06 1.13 11.26
CA ARG A 78 -15.41 1.29 12.68
C ARG A 78 -14.22 1.83 13.50
N GLY A 79 -13.43 2.70 12.87
CA GLY A 79 -12.30 3.39 13.46
C GLY A 79 -12.72 4.48 14.46
N ILE A 80 -11.86 5.48 14.61
CA ILE A 80 -12.09 6.57 15.57
C ILE A 80 -13.29 7.47 15.23
N GLY A 81 -13.73 7.51 13.97
CA GLY A 81 -14.72 8.47 13.49
C GLY A 81 -14.30 9.93 13.68
N MET A 82 -15.23 10.86 13.46
CA MET A 82 -14.99 12.30 13.59
C MET A 82 -16.18 12.99 14.27
N THR A 83 -15.89 14.06 15.04
CA THR A 83 -16.91 15.04 15.47
C THR A 83 -17.14 16.08 14.37
N ALA A 84 -18.15 16.96 14.51
CA ALA A 84 -18.40 18.05 13.55
C ALA A 84 -17.18 18.96 13.40
N GLU A 85 -16.52 19.31 14.51
CA GLU A 85 -15.31 20.15 14.52
C GLU A 85 -14.13 19.44 13.85
N GLU A 86 -14.01 18.11 13.99
CA GLU A 86 -12.98 17.33 13.33
C GLU A 86 -13.23 17.22 11.83
N VAL A 87 -14.51 17.11 11.39
CA VAL A 87 -14.88 17.18 9.97
C VAL A 87 -14.51 18.55 9.41
N ASP A 88 -14.86 19.63 10.09
CA ASP A 88 -14.51 20.99 9.67
C ASP A 88 -12.99 21.19 9.58
N LYS A 89 -12.23 20.65 10.54
CA LYS A 89 -10.77 20.77 10.58
C LYS A 89 -10.07 19.93 9.51
N TYR A 90 -10.47 18.66 9.28
CA TYR A 90 -9.68 17.71 8.49
C TYR A 90 -10.29 17.39 7.11
N ILE A 91 -11.56 17.72 6.90
CA ILE A 91 -12.24 17.51 5.62
C ILE A 91 -12.41 18.85 4.87
N ASN A 92 -12.74 19.94 5.56
CA ASN A 92 -12.93 21.24 4.92
C ASN A 92 -11.63 22.04 4.72
N GLN A 93 -10.51 21.60 5.33
CA GLN A 93 -9.21 22.23 5.16
C GLN A 93 -8.26 21.32 4.36
N ILE A 94 -8.02 21.71 3.12
CA ILE A 94 -7.17 20.99 2.19
C ILE A 94 -5.72 20.94 2.70
N ALA A 95 -5.06 19.78 2.57
CA ALA A 95 -3.69 19.53 3.01
C ALA A 95 -3.49 19.57 4.55
N LEU A 96 -4.55 19.41 5.34
CA LEU A 96 -4.44 19.20 6.77
C LEU A 96 -4.76 17.73 7.11
N SER A 97 -3.82 17.03 7.75
CA SER A 97 -3.99 15.63 8.13
C SER A 97 -4.06 15.45 9.64
N SER A 98 -5.03 14.68 10.10
CA SER A 98 -5.11 14.24 11.50
C SER A 98 -4.00 13.26 11.91
N ALA A 99 -3.20 12.78 10.95
CA ALA A 99 -2.08 11.89 11.20
C ALA A 99 -1.00 12.56 12.05
N ASN A 100 -0.65 13.81 11.74
CA ASN A 100 0.38 14.54 12.46
C ASN A 100 0.00 14.78 13.93
N ASP A 101 -1.22 15.24 14.18
CA ASP A 101 -1.73 15.46 15.55
C ASP A 101 -1.74 14.15 16.35
N PHE A 102 -2.06 13.03 15.70
CA PHE A 102 -2.06 11.71 16.34
C PHE A 102 -0.64 11.19 16.60
N LEU A 103 0.26 11.32 15.63
CA LEU A 103 1.66 10.93 15.74
C LEU A 103 2.38 11.71 16.86
N ASP A 104 2.10 13.00 17.00
CA ASP A 104 2.69 13.82 18.06
C ASP A 104 2.26 13.37 19.45
N LYS A 105 1.03 12.89 19.59
CA LYS A 105 0.50 12.40 20.88
C LYS A 105 0.94 10.96 21.22
N TYR A 106 1.09 10.07 20.21
CA TYR A 106 1.30 8.63 20.39
C TYR A 106 2.56 8.11 19.69
N LYS A 107 3.68 8.84 19.76
CA LYS A 107 4.93 8.63 19.00
C LYS A 107 5.49 7.20 18.99
N GLU A 108 5.37 6.46 20.08
CA GLU A 108 5.93 5.11 20.20
C GLU A 108 5.08 4.02 19.52
N ASN A 109 3.79 4.27 19.27
CA ASN A 109 2.83 3.28 18.78
C ASN A 109 2.28 3.60 17.38
N ALA A 110 2.75 4.66 16.74
CA ALA A 110 2.10 5.25 15.57
C ALA A 110 2.79 4.94 14.22
N ASN A 111 3.74 3.99 14.19
CA ASN A 111 4.50 3.64 12.97
C ASN A 111 3.64 3.03 11.83
N ALA A 112 2.35 2.82 12.05
CA ALA A 112 1.45 2.17 11.09
C ALA A 112 0.53 3.14 10.33
N ILE A 113 0.65 4.47 10.54
CA ILE A 113 -0.22 5.44 9.86
C ILE A 113 0.30 5.70 8.44
N ILE A 114 -0.63 5.69 7.47
CA ILE A 114 -0.36 5.73 6.03
C ILE A 114 -0.49 7.15 5.48
N GLY A 115 -1.55 7.87 5.86
CA GLY A 115 -1.93 9.15 5.28
C GLY A 115 -1.30 10.36 5.98
N HIS A 116 -0.35 11.05 5.31
CA HIS A 116 0.35 12.20 5.89
C HIS A 116 -0.02 13.55 5.26
N PHE A 117 -0.56 13.58 4.04
CA PHE A 117 -0.67 14.82 3.26
C PHE A 117 -2.03 15.53 3.37
N GLY A 118 -3.09 14.87 3.87
CA GLY A 118 -4.43 15.43 3.94
C GLY A 118 -5.07 15.73 2.58
N LEU A 119 -4.63 15.01 1.53
CA LEU A 119 -5.11 15.18 0.16
C LEU A 119 -5.79 13.94 -0.39
N GLY A 120 -5.54 12.77 0.18
CA GLY A 120 -6.03 11.49 -0.32
C GLY A 120 -7.56 11.41 -0.42
N PHE A 121 -8.27 12.01 0.54
CA PHE A 121 -9.74 12.05 0.50
C PHE A 121 -10.29 12.71 -0.77
N TYR A 122 -9.64 13.75 -1.25
CA TYR A 122 -10.11 14.50 -2.42
C TYR A 122 -9.98 13.75 -3.74
N SER A 123 -9.24 12.62 -3.77
CA SER A 123 -9.24 11.70 -4.92
C SER A 123 -10.63 11.13 -5.22
N SER A 124 -11.52 11.09 -4.24
CA SER A 124 -12.93 10.68 -4.39
C SER A 124 -13.66 11.49 -5.47
N PHE A 125 -13.35 12.77 -5.61
CA PHE A 125 -13.96 13.63 -6.63
C PHE A 125 -13.44 13.42 -8.05
N MET A 126 -12.43 12.55 -8.23
CA MET A 126 -11.99 12.15 -9.58
C MET A 126 -12.96 11.19 -10.25
N VAL A 127 -13.76 10.48 -9.46
CA VAL A 127 -14.62 9.39 -9.93
C VAL A 127 -16.09 9.57 -9.55
N SER A 128 -16.41 10.61 -8.80
CA SER A 128 -17.77 10.83 -8.30
C SER A 128 -18.27 12.26 -8.55
N GLU A 129 -19.57 12.38 -8.83
CA GLU A 129 -20.26 13.65 -8.94
C GLU A 129 -20.65 14.23 -7.58
N LYS A 130 -20.69 13.38 -6.54
CA LYS A 130 -21.03 13.77 -5.16
C LYS A 130 -20.36 12.80 -4.19
N VAL A 131 -19.93 13.33 -3.05
CA VAL A 131 -19.41 12.53 -1.93
C VAL A 131 -20.21 12.86 -0.67
N GLU A 132 -20.61 11.84 0.08
CA GLU A 132 -21.18 11.97 1.41
C GLU A 132 -20.30 11.26 2.43
N ILE A 133 -20.17 11.85 3.61
CA ILE A 133 -19.51 11.27 4.79
C ILE A 133 -20.56 11.18 5.90
N ILE A 134 -20.76 9.99 6.44
CA ILE A 134 -21.56 9.78 7.65
C ILE A 134 -20.59 9.27 8.72
N THR A 135 -20.35 10.08 9.76
CA THR A 135 -19.33 9.77 10.75
C THR A 135 -19.81 10.01 12.18
N LYS A 136 -19.29 9.18 13.12
CA LYS A 136 -19.52 9.32 14.57
C LYS A 136 -18.22 9.04 15.30
N SER A 137 -17.76 10.00 16.08
CA SER A 137 -16.54 9.88 16.87
C SER A 137 -16.69 8.80 17.98
N TYR A 138 -15.57 8.16 18.34
CA TYR A 138 -15.47 7.25 19.48
C TYR A 138 -15.66 7.95 20.85
N LYS A 139 -15.59 9.28 20.86
CA LYS A 139 -15.73 10.08 22.09
C LYS A 139 -17.12 9.94 22.67
N GLU A 140 -17.19 9.78 23.98
CA GLU A 140 -18.47 9.65 24.69
C GLU A 140 -19.39 10.86 24.44
N GLY A 141 -20.66 10.60 24.15
CA GLY A 141 -21.65 11.65 23.86
C GLY A 141 -21.53 12.29 22.49
N ALA A 142 -20.60 11.85 21.62
CA ALA A 142 -20.46 12.42 20.28
C ALA A 142 -21.72 12.19 19.43
N GLN A 143 -22.21 13.27 18.80
CA GLN A 143 -23.28 13.20 17.81
C GLN A 143 -22.73 12.75 16.46
N ALA A 144 -23.53 12.01 15.70
CA ALA A 144 -23.19 11.65 14.34
C ALA A 144 -23.44 12.82 13.41
N VAL A 145 -22.57 12.96 12.40
CA VAL A 145 -22.59 14.05 11.44
C VAL A 145 -22.64 13.48 10.02
N LYS A 146 -23.48 14.11 9.19
CA LYS A 146 -23.50 13.90 7.74
C LYS A 146 -22.92 15.13 7.07
N TRP A 147 -21.89 14.94 6.27
CA TRP A 147 -21.28 15.95 5.41
C TRP A 147 -21.50 15.54 3.95
N SER A 148 -21.69 16.53 3.06
CA SER A 148 -21.92 16.30 1.64
C SER A 148 -21.34 17.42 0.79
N CYS A 149 -20.70 17.05 -0.33
CA CYS A 149 -20.14 17.99 -1.32
C CYS A 149 -20.22 17.36 -2.71
N ASP A 150 -20.49 18.19 -3.72
CA ASP A 150 -20.56 17.82 -5.14
C ASP A 150 -19.27 18.14 -5.92
N GLY A 151 -18.18 18.44 -5.21
CA GLY A 151 -16.91 18.85 -5.80
C GLY A 151 -16.84 20.34 -6.17
N SER A 152 -17.84 21.13 -5.79
CA SER A 152 -17.75 22.60 -5.70
C SER A 152 -17.05 23.02 -4.38
N PRO A 153 -16.70 24.28 -4.18
CA PRO A 153 -16.19 24.77 -2.91
C PRO A 153 -17.21 24.73 -1.76
N GLU A 154 -18.46 24.50 -2.06
CA GLU A 154 -19.55 24.49 -1.09
C GLU A 154 -19.79 23.06 -0.55
N PHE A 155 -20.08 22.97 0.73
CA PHE A 155 -20.48 21.73 1.39
C PHE A 155 -21.71 21.95 2.26
N THR A 156 -22.39 20.87 2.58
CA THR A 156 -23.43 20.85 3.61
C THR A 156 -23.03 19.94 4.76
N MET A 157 -23.33 20.32 5.99
CA MET A 157 -23.09 19.50 7.16
C MET A 157 -24.30 19.59 8.09
N GLU A 158 -24.81 18.43 8.53
CA GLU A 158 -25.98 18.32 9.38
C GLU A 158 -25.82 17.19 10.40
N GLU A 159 -26.51 17.29 11.53
CA GLU A 159 -26.59 16.18 12.48
C GLU A 159 -27.38 15.00 11.87
N THR A 160 -26.96 13.80 12.19
CA THR A 160 -27.61 12.57 11.71
C THR A 160 -27.56 11.48 12.77
N THR A 161 -28.06 10.30 12.45
CA THR A 161 -27.97 9.11 13.32
C THR A 161 -27.01 8.08 12.73
N LYS A 162 -26.12 7.57 13.56
CA LYS A 162 -25.24 6.42 13.28
C LYS A 162 -25.10 5.65 14.60
N GLU A 163 -25.41 4.35 14.56
CA GLU A 163 -25.37 3.51 15.78
C GLU A 163 -23.95 3.40 16.31
N ASP A 164 -23.05 2.91 15.49
CA ASP A 164 -21.67 2.66 15.85
C ASP A 164 -20.77 3.85 15.51
N ARG A 165 -19.62 3.94 16.20
CA ARG A 165 -18.52 4.82 15.82
C ARG A 165 -17.98 4.46 14.46
N GLY A 166 -17.20 5.34 13.86
CA GLY A 166 -16.51 5.14 12.57
C GLY A 166 -17.10 6.00 11.47
N THR A 167 -16.70 5.71 10.23
CA THR A 167 -17.02 6.56 9.08
C THR A 167 -17.49 5.72 7.91
N ASP A 168 -18.56 6.18 7.25
CA ASP A 168 -19.01 5.71 5.95
C ASP A 168 -18.74 6.81 4.94
N ILE A 169 -17.94 6.51 3.91
CA ILE A 169 -17.69 7.40 2.76
C ILE A 169 -18.47 6.85 1.58
N ILE A 170 -19.44 7.60 1.10
CA ILE A 170 -20.36 7.22 0.03
C ILE A 170 -20.01 8.05 -1.20
N LEU A 171 -19.53 7.39 -2.26
CA LEU A 171 -19.18 7.97 -3.54
C LEU A 171 -20.33 7.75 -4.53
N TYR A 172 -20.95 8.80 -5.02
CA TYR A 172 -21.92 8.76 -6.11
C TYR A 172 -21.14 8.79 -7.43
N ILE A 173 -20.92 7.62 -7.98
CA ILE A 173 -20.03 7.43 -9.14
C ILE A 173 -20.64 8.10 -10.38
N ASP A 174 -19.83 8.93 -11.04
CA ASP A 174 -20.22 9.62 -12.25
C ASP A 174 -20.30 8.67 -13.47
N GLU A 175 -20.89 9.15 -14.57
CA GLU A 175 -21.14 8.31 -15.74
C GLU A 175 -19.85 7.88 -16.46
N ASP A 176 -18.80 8.69 -16.42
CA ASP A 176 -17.54 8.40 -17.08
C ASP A 176 -16.75 7.30 -16.33
N ASN A 177 -17.04 7.13 -15.05
CA ASN A 177 -16.36 6.21 -14.14
C ASN A 177 -17.21 5.02 -13.69
N LYS A 178 -18.34 4.75 -14.37
CA LYS A 178 -19.29 3.67 -14.02
C LYS A 178 -18.67 2.26 -13.94
N GLU A 179 -17.51 2.05 -14.52
CA GLU A 179 -16.78 0.79 -14.42
C GLU A 179 -16.46 0.41 -12.96
N PHE A 180 -16.32 1.37 -12.06
CA PHE A 180 -16.09 1.14 -10.63
C PHE A 180 -17.32 0.64 -9.87
N LEU A 181 -18.48 0.59 -10.50
CA LEU A 181 -19.67 -0.09 -10.00
C LEU A 181 -19.73 -1.58 -10.41
N GLU A 182 -18.77 -2.04 -11.23
CA GLU A 182 -18.67 -3.45 -11.59
C GLU A 182 -17.86 -4.21 -10.55
N LYS A 183 -18.44 -5.33 -10.03
CA LYS A 183 -17.85 -6.14 -8.95
C LYS A 183 -16.43 -6.58 -9.29
N ASP A 184 -16.23 -7.12 -10.48
CA ASP A 184 -14.93 -7.67 -10.89
C ASP A 184 -13.85 -6.57 -10.98
N LYS A 185 -14.21 -5.38 -11.49
CA LYS A 185 -13.30 -4.24 -11.56
C LYS A 185 -12.88 -3.79 -10.16
N THR A 186 -13.84 -3.55 -9.28
CA THR A 186 -13.56 -3.09 -7.91
C THR A 186 -12.78 -4.13 -7.12
N GLU A 187 -13.12 -5.42 -7.22
CA GLU A 187 -12.37 -6.50 -6.57
C GLU A 187 -10.92 -6.58 -7.08
N SER A 188 -10.71 -6.42 -8.37
CA SER A 188 -9.38 -6.37 -8.98
C SER A 188 -8.55 -5.21 -8.43
N LEU A 189 -9.16 -4.03 -8.29
CA LEU A 189 -8.49 -2.85 -7.73
C LEU A 189 -8.16 -3.03 -6.24
N LEU A 190 -9.08 -3.58 -5.45
CA LEU A 190 -8.83 -3.89 -4.04
C LEU A 190 -7.68 -4.89 -3.91
N LYS A 191 -7.64 -5.94 -4.74
CA LYS A 191 -6.53 -6.91 -4.79
C LYS A 191 -5.21 -6.30 -5.26
N LYS A 192 -5.24 -5.29 -6.14
CA LYS A 192 -4.05 -4.58 -6.63
C LYS A 192 -3.46 -3.67 -5.54
N TYR A 193 -4.29 -2.79 -4.96
CA TYR A 193 -3.82 -1.70 -4.10
C TYR A 193 -3.88 -2.01 -2.61
N CYS A 194 -4.83 -2.85 -2.18
CA CYS A 194 -5.12 -3.09 -0.76
C CYS A 194 -4.67 -4.47 -0.27
N ARG A 195 -4.01 -5.27 -1.12
CA ARG A 195 -3.69 -6.68 -0.91
C ARG A 195 -3.07 -7.03 0.44
N PHE A 196 -2.27 -6.14 0.99
CA PHE A 196 -1.51 -6.41 2.21
C PHE A 196 -1.76 -5.40 3.34
N LEU A 197 -2.84 -4.63 3.25
CA LEU A 197 -3.20 -3.70 4.33
C LEU A 197 -3.37 -4.41 5.67
N ALA A 198 -2.97 -3.74 6.75
CA ALA A 198 -2.91 -4.31 8.10
C ALA A 198 -4.28 -4.50 8.79
N VAL A 199 -5.37 -4.17 8.10
CA VAL A 199 -6.75 -4.32 8.56
C VAL A 199 -7.51 -5.14 7.52
N PRO A 200 -8.38 -6.10 7.93
CA PRO A 200 -9.18 -6.85 6.97
C PRO A 200 -10.05 -5.94 6.11
N VAL A 201 -9.99 -6.11 4.80
CA VAL A 201 -10.84 -5.43 3.83
C VAL A 201 -11.84 -6.44 3.29
N VAL A 202 -13.13 -6.19 3.56
CA VAL A 202 -14.23 -7.06 3.18
C VAL A 202 -14.91 -6.51 1.94
N PHE A 203 -15.07 -7.34 0.91
CA PHE A 203 -15.83 -7.01 -0.28
C PHE A 203 -16.76 -8.16 -0.68
N GLY A 204 -18.04 -8.01 -0.36
CA GLY A 204 -19.07 -9.02 -0.61
C GLY A 204 -18.93 -10.25 0.30
N LYS A 205 -19.49 -11.36 -0.17
CA LYS A 205 -19.50 -12.66 0.49
C LYS A 205 -18.63 -13.66 -0.28
N LYS A 206 -18.08 -14.65 0.43
CA LYS A 206 -17.45 -15.80 -0.23
C LYS A 206 -18.46 -16.54 -1.07
N GLN A 207 -18.02 -17.06 -2.20
CA GLN A 207 -18.85 -17.81 -3.12
C GLN A 207 -18.46 -19.29 -3.13
N GLU A 208 -19.47 -20.16 -3.13
CA GLU A 208 -19.30 -21.59 -3.32
C GLU A 208 -19.98 -22.04 -4.62
N TRP A 209 -19.35 -23.01 -5.28
CA TRP A 209 -19.95 -23.64 -6.46
C TRP A 209 -21.00 -24.65 -6.03
N LYS A 210 -22.29 -24.37 -6.29
CA LYS A 210 -23.42 -25.26 -6.01
C LYS A 210 -24.33 -25.37 -7.24
N GLU A 211 -24.65 -26.59 -7.65
CA GLU A 211 -25.62 -26.87 -8.72
C GLU A 211 -25.38 -26.11 -10.03
N GLY A 212 -24.11 -25.99 -10.46
CA GLY A 212 -23.75 -25.35 -11.72
C GLY A 212 -23.70 -23.82 -11.69
N LYS A 213 -23.74 -23.18 -10.52
CA LYS A 213 -23.61 -21.74 -10.33
C LYS A 213 -22.85 -21.39 -9.05
N TYR A 214 -22.25 -20.19 -9.02
CA TYR A 214 -21.71 -19.62 -7.78
C TYR A 214 -22.84 -19.04 -6.94
N VAL A 215 -22.86 -19.39 -5.65
CA VAL A 215 -23.82 -18.90 -4.65
C VAL A 215 -23.05 -18.25 -3.51
N ASP A 216 -23.50 -17.08 -3.08
CA ASP A 216 -22.93 -16.39 -1.94
C ASP A 216 -23.19 -17.21 -0.66
N THR A 217 -22.16 -17.33 0.20
CA THR A 217 -22.24 -17.91 1.54
C THR A 217 -22.55 -16.85 2.58
N GLU A 218 -22.70 -17.25 3.85
CA GLU A 218 -22.82 -16.30 4.97
C GLU A 218 -21.46 -15.66 5.34
N GLU A 219 -20.35 -16.24 4.90
CA GLU A 219 -19.02 -15.75 5.23
C GLU A 219 -18.61 -14.51 4.43
N ASP A 220 -17.99 -13.56 5.11
CA ASP A 220 -17.43 -12.37 4.47
C ASP A 220 -16.23 -12.73 3.59
N ASN A 221 -16.16 -12.11 2.40
CA ASN A 221 -15.02 -12.24 1.51
C ASN A 221 -13.95 -11.19 1.87
N VAL A 222 -12.95 -11.61 2.65
CA VAL A 222 -11.76 -10.78 2.95
C VAL A 222 -10.82 -10.85 1.75
N VAL A 223 -10.53 -9.71 1.13
CA VAL A 223 -9.78 -9.63 -0.14
C VAL A 223 -8.28 -9.40 0.04
N ASN A 224 -7.81 -9.20 1.27
CA ASN A 224 -6.42 -8.92 1.59
C ASN A 224 -5.83 -9.89 2.61
N ASP A 225 -4.48 -9.95 2.66
CA ASP A 225 -3.71 -10.64 3.69
C ASP A 225 -3.12 -9.62 4.66
N THR A 226 -3.57 -9.64 5.91
CA THR A 226 -3.13 -8.72 6.96
C THR A 226 -1.79 -9.08 7.60
N HIS A 227 -1.26 -10.27 7.31
CA HIS A 227 -0.03 -10.81 7.90
C HIS A 227 0.94 -11.30 6.81
N PRO A 228 1.36 -10.44 5.90
CA PRO A 228 2.16 -10.83 4.76
C PRO A 228 3.48 -11.47 5.18
N LEU A 229 3.96 -12.43 4.36
CA LEU A 229 5.11 -13.27 4.68
C LEU A 229 6.36 -12.46 5.04
N TRP A 230 6.60 -11.35 4.36
CA TRP A 230 7.80 -10.53 4.59
C TRP A 230 7.84 -9.79 5.94
N ARG A 231 6.71 -9.71 6.65
CA ARG A 231 6.62 -9.14 8.00
C ARG A 231 6.86 -10.20 9.09
N GLN A 232 6.87 -11.47 8.72
CA GLN A 232 7.10 -12.56 9.65
C GLN A 232 8.60 -12.78 9.89
N LYS A 233 8.95 -13.37 11.05
CA LYS A 233 10.35 -13.65 11.38
C LYS A 233 10.88 -14.80 10.51
N PRO A 234 12.00 -14.64 9.80
CA PRO A 234 12.54 -15.70 8.90
C PRO A 234 12.78 -17.04 9.60
N ALA A 235 13.15 -17.02 10.89
CA ALA A 235 13.45 -18.24 11.65
C ALA A 235 12.25 -19.19 11.82
N GLY A 236 11.03 -18.71 11.62
CA GLY A 236 9.81 -19.53 11.70
C GLY A 236 9.30 -20.01 10.34
N LEU A 237 9.94 -19.62 9.23
CA LEU A 237 9.47 -19.89 7.87
C LEU A 237 10.25 -21.03 7.23
N LYS A 238 9.56 -21.81 6.38
CA LYS A 238 10.12 -22.90 5.58
C LYS A 238 10.18 -22.48 4.11
N ASP A 239 10.95 -23.21 3.33
CA ASP A 239 11.09 -23.00 1.89
C ASP A 239 9.74 -23.05 1.16
N GLU A 240 8.83 -23.93 1.61
CA GLU A 240 7.49 -24.04 1.04
C GLU A 240 6.67 -22.75 1.21
N ASP A 241 6.84 -22.02 2.33
CA ASP A 241 6.14 -20.76 2.60
C ASP A 241 6.60 -19.68 1.59
N TYR A 242 7.90 -19.61 1.32
CA TYR A 242 8.46 -18.68 0.33
C TYR A 242 8.01 -19.02 -1.09
N LEU A 243 7.98 -20.29 -1.46
CA LEU A 243 7.53 -20.73 -2.78
C LEU A 243 6.02 -20.50 -2.96
N LYS A 244 5.22 -20.73 -1.92
CA LYS A 244 3.79 -20.44 -1.93
C LYS A 244 3.56 -18.94 -2.13
N PHE A 245 4.25 -18.11 -1.36
CA PHE A 245 4.15 -16.67 -1.47
C PHE A 245 4.59 -16.14 -2.85
N TYR A 246 5.64 -16.71 -3.44
CA TYR A 246 6.06 -16.39 -4.81
C TYR A 246 4.95 -16.67 -5.84
N ARG A 247 4.29 -17.83 -5.76
CA ARG A 247 3.16 -18.19 -6.64
C ARG A 247 1.95 -17.27 -6.43
N GLU A 248 1.70 -16.85 -5.19
CA GLU A 248 0.66 -15.88 -4.87
C GLU A 248 0.96 -14.50 -5.48
N LEU A 249 2.21 -14.04 -5.41
CA LEU A 249 2.61 -12.76 -6.04
C LEU A 249 2.49 -12.80 -7.57
N TYR A 250 2.83 -13.94 -8.17
CA TYR A 250 2.94 -14.09 -9.63
C TYR A 250 2.12 -15.29 -10.14
N PRO A 251 0.79 -15.23 -10.09
CA PRO A 251 -0.09 -16.35 -10.42
C PRO A 251 0.01 -16.80 -11.89
N LEU A 252 0.50 -15.95 -12.79
CA LEU A 252 0.72 -16.31 -14.20
C LEU A 252 2.04 -17.04 -14.44
N SER A 253 2.93 -17.10 -13.45
CA SER A 253 4.25 -17.75 -13.52
C SER A 253 4.27 -19.09 -12.77
N ILE A 254 3.21 -19.87 -12.87
CA ILE A 254 2.97 -21.12 -12.09
C ILE A 254 4.11 -22.14 -12.24
N THR A 255 4.77 -22.19 -13.40
CA THR A 255 5.85 -23.15 -13.70
C THR A 255 7.25 -22.62 -13.37
N ASP A 256 7.37 -21.34 -13.00
CA ASP A 256 8.66 -20.70 -12.81
C ASP A 256 8.97 -20.54 -11.32
N GLU A 257 9.70 -21.50 -10.76
CA GLU A 257 10.18 -21.41 -9.40
C GLU A 257 11.46 -20.57 -9.33
N PRO A 258 11.60 -19.70 -8.31
CA PRO A 258 12.83 -18.95 -8.09
C PRO A 258 13.98 -19.90 -7.72
N MET A 259 15.20 -19.49 -8.03
CA MET A 259 16.40 -20.26 -7.70
C MET A 259 16.71 -20.24 -6.19
N PHE A 260 16.48 -19.08 -5.57
CA PHE A 260 16.61 -18.80 -4.14
C PHE A 260 16.00 -17.43 -3.84
N TRP A 261 15.99 -17.05 -2.58
CA TRP A 261 15.46 -15.75 -2.12
C TRP A 261 16.30 -15.16 -0.99
N ILE A 262 16.05 -13.88 -0.77
CA ILE A 262 16.62 -13.12 0.33
C ILE A 262 15.46 -12.50 1.11
N HIS A 263 15.32 -12.83 2.39
CA HIS A 263 14.39 -12.19 3.29
C HIS A 263 15.09 -10.98 3.93
N LEU A 264 14.59 -9.79 3.63
CA LEU A 264 15.06 -8.53 4.20
C LEU A 264 14.31 -8.25 5.51
N ASN A 265 15.05 -7.98 6.56
CA ASN A 265 14.49 -7.56 7.85
C ASN A 265 15.53 -6.67 8.54
N VAL A 266 15.31 -5.36 8.49
CA VAL A 266 16.23 -4.32 8.99
C VAL A 266 15.42 -3.32 9.79
N ASP A 267 15.81 -3.10 11.04
CA ASP A 267 15.15 -2.16 11.96
C ASP A 267 15.99 -0.89 12.18
N TYR A 268 17.28 -0.92 11.87
CA TYR A 268 18.20 0.22 12.04
C TYR A 268 19.30 0.17 10.98
N PRO A 269 19.74 1.29 10.40
CA PRO A 269 19.35 2.70 10.64
C PRO A 269 18.12 3.17 9.87
N PHE A 270 17.37 2.27 9.26
CA PHE A 270 16.09 2.47 8.57
C PHE A 270 15.28 1.18 8.69
N HIS A 271 13.98 1.30 8.52
CA HIS A 271 13.08 0.15 8.48
C HIS A 271 12.98 -0.37 7.05
N LEU A 272 13.34 -1.61 6.85
CA LEU A 272 13.23 -2.29 5.55
C LEU A 272 12.87 -3.74 5.77
N THR A 273 11.75 -4.14 5.25
CA THR A 273 11.33 -5.53 5.18
C THR A 273 11.06 -5.92 3.72
N GLY A 274 11.08 -7.20 3.42
CA GLY A 274 10.82 -7.64 2.05
C GLY A 274 11.35 -9.02 1.76
N ILE A 275 11.00 -9.53 0.60
CA ILE A 275 11.55 -10.78 0.07
C ILE A 275 11.90 -10.54 -1.39
N LEU A 276 13.18 -10.74 -1.72
CA LEU A 276 13.68 -10.67 -3.08
C LEU A 276 13.94 -12.09 -3.59
N TYR A 277 13.38 -12.41 -4.73
CA TYR A 277 13.52 -13.70 -5.39
C TYR A 277 14.41 -13.59 -6.62
N PHE A 278 15.30 -14.55 -6.79
CA PHE A 278 16.11 -14.69 -8.00
C PHE A 278 15.40 -15.64 -8.98
N PRO A 279 14.82 -15.11 -10.06
CA PRO A 279 14.12 -15.91 -11.05
C PRO A 279 15.10 -16.70 -11.92
N LYS A 280 14.63 -17.82 -12.50
CA LYS A 280 15.33 -18.49 -13.60
C LYS A 280 15.04 -17.75 -14.89
N ILE A 281 16.02 -17.06 -15.44
CA ILE A 281 15.89 -16.33 -16.70
C ILE A 281 16.08 -17.34 -17.84
N LYS A 282 15.00 -17.62 -18.59
CA LYS A 282 15.01 -18.56 -19.72
C LYS A 282 15.18 -17.85 -21.07
N ASN A 283 14.58 -16.66 -21.22
CA ASN A 283 14.61 -15.86 -22.45
C ASN A 283 14.57 -14.36 -22.13
N ASN A 284 15.03 -13.52 -23.07
CA ASN A 284 15.00 -12.06 -22.93
C ASN A 284 13.59 -11.46 -22.77
N LEU A 285 12.52 -12.19 -23.12
CA LEU A 285 11.12 -11.79 -22.92
C LEU A 285 10.63 -11.95 -21.48
N ASP A 286 11.30 -12.80 -20.67
CA ASP A 286 10.92 -13.02 -19.27
C ASP A 286 11.34 -11.86 -18.36
N LEU A 287 12.25 -11.02 -18.81
CA LEU A 287 12.81 -9.88 -18.07
C LEU A 287 11.78 -8.77 -17.76
N GLN A 288 10.61 -8.77 -18.40
CA GLN A 288 9.63 -7.70 -18.27
C GLN A 288 8.31 -8.10 -17.56
N ARG A 289 8.09 -9.38 -17.28
CA ARG A 289 6.79 -9.86 -16.79
C ARG A 289 6.54 -9.65 -15.30
N ASN A 290 7.54 -9.94 -14.50
CA ASN A 290 7.41 -9.86 -13.03
C ASN A 290 8.40 -8.81 -12.53
N LYS A 291 7.97 -8.02 -11.57
CA LYS A 291 8.75 -6.90 -11.05
C LYS A 291 8.78 -6.95 -9.53
N ILE A 292 9.72 -6.24 -8.93
CA ILE A 292 9.68 -5.96 -7.51
C ILE A 292 8.54 -4.98 -7.25
N GLN A 293 7.67 -5.31 -6.30
CA GLN A 293 6.60 -4.43 -5.85
C GLN A 293 7.06 -3.65 -4.62
N LEU A 294 6.92 -2.33 -4.67
CA LEU A 294 7.24 -1.45 -3.56
C LEU A 294 6.00 -1.19 -2.72
N TYR A 295 6.17 -1.33 -1.43
CA TYR A 295 5.18 -0.97 -0.40
C TYR A 295 5.76 0.06 0.57
N SER A 296 4.89 0.82 1.20
CA SER A 296 5.18 1.65 2.36
C SER A 296 4.10 1.40 3.42
N ASN A 297 4.49 0.86 4.58
CA ASN A 297 3.54 0.41 5.60
C ASN A 297 2.45 -0.53 5.03
N GLN A 298 2.86 -1.52 4.23
CA GLN A 298 1.96 -2.50 3.59
C GLN A 298 1.01 -1.91 2.53
N VAL A 299 1.13 -0.63 2.21
CA VAL A 299 0.38 0.01 1.12
C VAL A 299 1.17 -0.05 -0.16
N PHE A 300 0.55 -0.52 -1.23
CA PHE A 300 1.17 -0.54 -2.54
C PHE A 300 1.53 0.86 -3.03
N VAL A 301 2.76 1.03 -3.48
CA VAL A 301 3.27 2.28 -4.04
C VAL A 301 3.44 2.16 -5.56
N THR A 302 4.25 1.20 -6.00
CA THR A 302 4.56 1.00 -7.42
C THR A 302 5.19 -0.37 -7.67
N ASP A 303 5.17 -0.82 -8.89
CA ASP A 303 5.93 -1.97 -9.39
C ASP A 303 7.18 -1.56 -10.20
N SER A 304 7.49 -0.27 -10.23
CA SER A 304 8.72 0.29 -10.83
C SER A 304 9.63 0.80 -9.73
N VAL A 305 10.71 0.07 -9.46
CA VAL A 305 11.65 0.35 -8.35
C VAL A 305 12.94 1.02 -8.84
N GLU A 306 12.88 1.72 -9.97
CA GLU A 306 14.02 2.47 -10.53
C GLU A 306 14.56 3.48 -9.51
N GLY A 307 15.87 3.40 -9.22
CA GLY A 307 16.54 4.27 -8.25
C GLY A 307 16.41 3.82 -6.78
N ILE A 308 15.51 2.89 -6.45
CA ILE A 308 15.45 2.25 -5.12
C ILE A 308 16.40 1.08 -5.05
N VAL A 309 16.45 0.27 -6.10
CA VAL A 309 17.47 -0.77 -6.26
C VAL A 309 18.37 -0.41 -7.44
N PRO A 310 19.65 -0.85 -7.45
CA PRO A 310 20.50 -0.72 -8.61
C PRO A 310 19.88 -1.39 -9.84
N GLU A 311 20.20 -0.88 -11.01
CA GLU A 311 19.57 -1.32 -12.27
C GLU A 311 19.67 -2.84 -12.49
N PHE A 312 20.82 -3.44 -12.20
CA PHE A 312 21.02 -4.89 -12.34
C PHE A 312 20.13 -5.74 -11.39
N LEU A 313 19.63 -5.14 -10.30
CA LEU A 313 18.70 -5.80 -9.36
C LEU A 313 17.22 -5.59 -9.74
N THR A 314 16.91 -4.77 -10.75
CA THR A 314 15.54 -4.64 -11.26
C THR A 314 15.03 -5.90 -11.94
N LEU A 315 15.96 -6.82 -12.27
CA LEU A 315 15.65 -8.16 -12.79
C LEU A 315 15.13 -9.14 -11.72
N LEU A 316 15.24 -8.78 -10.44
CA LEU A 316 14.70 -9.59 -9.35
C LEU A 316 13.18 -9.43 -9.27
N HIS A 317 12.55 -10.41 -8.66
CA HIS A 317 11.13 -10.39 -8.33
C HIS A 317 10.95 -10.19 -6.82
N GLY A 318 9.75 -9.90 -6.36
CA GLY A 318 9.42 -9.89 -4.94
C GLY A 318 8.78 -8.61 -4.43
N VAL A 319 9.03 -8.33 -3.17
CA VAL A 319 8.46 -7.17 -2.48
C VAL A 319 9.52 -6.46 -1.65
N ILE A 320 9.41 -5.15 -1.59
CA ILE A 320 10.15 -4.27 -0.68
C ILE A 320 9.12 -3.42 0.05
N ASP A 321 9.20 -3.35 1.37
CA ASP A 321 8.34 -2.51 2.21
C ASP A 321 9.20 -1.66 3.14
N SER A 322 9.12 -0.34 3.00
CA SER A 322 9.88 0.60 3.82
C SER A 322 9.13 1.92 4.00
N PRO A 323 8.81 2.32 5.24
CA PRO A 323 8.25 3.63 5.54
C PRO A 323 9.28 4.78 5.38
N ASP A 324 10.58 4.45 5.35
CA ASP A 324 11.66 5.43 5.26
C ASP A 324 11.96 5.88 3.81
N ILE A 325 11.26 5.31 2.82
CA ILE A 325 11.29 5.79 1.45
C ILE A 325 10.31 6.96 1.33
N PRO A 326 10.80 8.20 1.13
CA PRO A 326 9.92 9.35 1.07
C PRO A 326 9.07 9.33 -0.20
N LEU A 327 7.76 9.48 0.00
CA LEU A 327 6.77 9.54 -1.06
C LEU A 327 6.33 10.99 -1.25
N ASN A 328 5.98 11.34 -2.49
CA ASN A 328 5.29 12.59 -2.78
C ASN A 328 3.75 12.41 -2.60
N VAL A 329 3.00 13.47 -2.85
CA VAL A 329 1.54 13.47 -2.71
C VAL A 329 0.86 12.43 -3.60
N SER A 330 1.39 12.20 -4.82
CA SER A 330 0.86 11.20 -5.76
C SER A 330 1.38 9.77 -5.49
N ARG A 331 1.93 9.52 -4.30
CA ARG A 331 2.56 8.25 -3.88
C ARG A 331 3.73 7.81 -4.77
N SER A 332 4.26 8.66 -5.64
CA SER A 332 5.55 8.37 -6.27
C SER A 332 6.68 8.65 -5.28
N TYR A 333 7.78 7.92 -5.39
CA TYR A 333 8.92 8.09 -4.48
C TYR A 333 9.97 9.07 -5.03
N LEU A 334 10.77 9.63 -4.11
CA LEU A 334 11.81 10.61 -4.44
C LEU A 334 13.16 9.88 -4.66
N GLN A 335 13.53 9.64 -5.93
CA GLN A 335 14.71 8.88 -6.32
C GLN A 335 16.05 9.43 -5.78
N SER A 336 16.16 10.73 -5.59
CA SER A 336 17.42 11.38 -5.16
C SER A 336 17.59 11.50 -3.64
N ASP A 337 16.69 10.95 -2.85
CA ASP A 337 16.75 11.02 -1.39
C ASP A 337 17.93 10.21 -0.80
N ARG A 338 18.47 10.68 0.34
CA ARG A 338 19.57 10.02 1.04
C ARG A 338 19.18 8.65 1.62
N ASN A 339 17.96 8.48 2.07
CA ASN A 339 17.49 7.21 2.63
C ASN A 339 17.33 6.18 1.52
N VAL A 340 16.80 6.58 0.36
CA VAL A 340 16.73 5.71 -0.81
C VAL A 340 18.11 5.17 -1.18
N LYS A 341 19.15 6.03 -1.22
CA LYS A 341 20.54 5.59 -1.49
C LYS A 341 21.09 4.63 -0.43
N LYS A 342 20.78 4.85 0.87
CA LYS A 342 21.19 3.93 1.93
C LYS A 342 20.52 2.57 1.81
N ILE A 343 19.21 2.55 1.51
CA ILE A 343 18.44 1.34 1.29
C ILE A 343 18.99 0.57 0.08
N SER A 344 19.22 1.25 -1.04
CA SER A 344 19.82 0.69 -2.26
C SER A 344 21.16 0.01 -1.97
N ASN A 345 22.08 0.72 -1.31
CA ASN A 345 23.40 0.17 -0.93
C ASN A 345 23.27 -1.05 0.00
N HIS A 346 22.30 -1.03 0.92
CA HIS A 346 22.08 -2.15 1.84
C HIS A 346 21.56 -3.40 1.09
N ILE A 347 20.61 -3.22 0.18
CA ILE A 347 20.09 -4.29 -0.67
C ILE A 347 21.23 -4.90 -1.50
N THR A 348 22.03 -4.07 -2.16
CA THR A 348 23.21 -4.51 -2.94
C THR A 348 24.17 -5.36 -2.09
N LYS A 349 24.46 -4.88 -0.86
CA LYS A 349 25.30 -5.62 0.08
C LYS A 349 24.69 -6.98 0.43
N LYS A 350 23.40 -7.04 0.77
CA LYS A 350 22.70 -8.29 1.12
C LYS A 350 22.67 -9.29 -0.04
N VAL A 351 22.48 -8.80 -1.25
CA VAL A 351 22.54 -9.62 -2.46
C VAL A 351 23.95 -10.21 -2.63
N ALA A 352 25.01 -9.40 -2.53
CA ALA A 352 26.38 -9.86 -2.64
C ALA A 352 26.73 -10.86 -1.51
N ASP A 353 26.27 -10.62 -0.25
CA ASP A 353 26.47 -11.54 0.88
C ASP A 353 25.83 -12.90 0.59
N LYS A 354 24.60 -12.94 0.06
CA LYS A 354 23.90 -14.18 -0.27
C LYS A 354 24.57 -14.94 -1.41
N LEU A 355 25.00 -14.27 -2.45
CA LEU A 355 25.72 -14.89 -3.56
C LEU A 355 27.07 -15.49 -3.11
N GLU A 356 27.82 -14.76 -2.25
CA GLU A 356 29.07 -15.26 -1.66
C GLU A 356 28.82 -16.46 -0.73
N GLU A 357 27.74 -16.45 0.05
CA GLU A 357 27.33 -17.58 0.88
C GLU A 357 27.04 -18.84 0.07
N LEU A 358 26.20 -18.72 -0.98
CA LEU A 358 25.85 -19.83 -1.89
C LEU A 358 27.10 -20.38 -2.58
N PHE A 359 27.98 -19.52 -3.05
CA PHE A 359 29.24 -19.91 -3.68
C PHE A 359 30.13 -20.74 -2.73
N ARG A 360 30.17 -20.38 -1.45
CA ARG A 360 31.03 -21.09 -0.45
C ARG A 360 30.39 -22.36 0.09
N LYS A 361 29.10 -22.36 0.37
CA LYS A 361 28.41 -23.44 1.06
C LYS A 361 27.79 -24.47 0.11
N GLU A 362 27.34 -24.01 -1.06
CA GLU A 362 26.55 -24.78 -2.01
C GLU A 362 27.18 -24.77 -3.41
N ARG A 363 28.48 -24.95 -3.48
CA ARG A 363 29.28 -24.78 -4.70
C ARG A 363 28.70 -25.48 -5.93
N THR A 364 28.33 -26.73 -5.82
CA THR A 364 27.78 -27.54 -6.93
C THR A 364 26.48 -26.93 -7.45
N GLN A 365 25.56 -26.60 -6.56
CA GLN A 365 24.28 -25.98 -6.93
C GLN A 365 24.48 -24.57 -7.52
N TYR A 366 25.48 -23.83 -7.03
CA TYR A 366 25.84 -22.52 -7.57
C TYR A 366 26.32 -22.62 -9.00
N GLU A 367 27.16 -23.61 -9.32
CA GLU A 367 27.65 -23.86 -10.67
C GLU A 367 26.54 -24.30 -11.62
N GLU A 368 25.61 -25.14 -11.16
CA GLU A 368 24.42 -25.53 -11.95
C GLU A 368 23.51 -24.33 -12.28
N LYS A 369 23.37 -23.40 -11.34
CA LYS A 369 22.56 -22.16 -11.50
C LYS A 369 23.32 -21.04 -12.25
N TRP A 370 24.60 -21.21 -12.53
CA TRP A 370 25.47 -20.14 -13.06
C TRP A 370 24.92 -19.48 -14.33
N ASN A 371 24.38 -20.23 -15.26
CA ASN A 371 23.85 -19.66 -16.51
C ASN A 371 22.74 -18.63 -16.28
N SER A 372 21.93 -18.81 -15.23
CA SER A 372 20.89 -17.83 -14.86
C SER A 372 21.44 -16.72 -13.95
N LEU A 373 22.45 -16.99 -13.12
CA LEU A 373 23.07 -16.00 -12.24
C LEU A 373 24.03 -15.07 -12.98
N LYS A 374 24.66 -15.57 -14.04
CA LYS A 374 25.68 -14.85 -14.82
C LYS A 374 25.19 -13.46 -15.24
N LEU A 375 23.98 -13.33 -15.75
CA LEU A 375 23.42 -12.07 -16.19
C LEU A 375 23.37 -11.03 -15.06
N PHE A 376 22.89 -11.39 -13.88
CA PHE A 376 22.83 -10.51 -12.72
C PHE A 376 24.22 -10.08 -12.27
N ILE A 377 25.16 -11.03 -12.21
CA ILE A 377 26.51 -10.79 -11.70
C ILE A 377 27.31 -9.94 -12.68
N GLU A 378 27.33 -10.28 -13.97
CA GLU A 378 28.08 -9.53 -14.98
C GLU A 378 27.52 -8.12 -15.17
N TYR A 379 26.20 -7.98 -15.20
CA TYR A 379 25.59 -6.65 -15.28
C TYR A 379 25.87 -5.82 -14.02
N GLY A 380 25.80 -6.43 -12.83
CA GLY A 380 26.20 -5.78 -11.59
C GLY A 380 27.67 -5.35 -11.57
N MET A 381 28.57 -6.17 -12.08
CA MET A 381 29.99 -5.83 -12.19
C MET A 381 30.25 -4.66 -13.12
N LEU A 382 29.43 -4.49 -14.16
CA LEU A 382 29.55 -3.37 -15.11
C LEU A 382 28.95 -2.07 -14.59
N SER A 383 27.91 -2.15 -13.74
CA SER A 383 27.10 -1.01 -13.33
C SER A 383 27.39 -0.49 -11.93
N ASP A 384 28.00 -1.29 -11.04
CA ASP A 384 28.28 -0.95 -9.63
C ASP A 384 29.70 -1.39 -9.23
N GLU A 385 30.59 -0.43 -9.03
CA GLU A 385 32.01 -0.68 -8.70
C GLU A 385 32.17 -1.48 -7.39
N LYS A 386 31.40 -1.15 -6.35
CA LYS A 386 31.46 -1.84 -5.05
C LYS A 386 30.96 -3.28 -5.15
N PHE A 387 29.91 -3.49 -5.96
CA PHE A 387 29.44 -4.84 -6.24
C PHE A 387 30.48 -5.62 -7.05
N SER A 388 31.12 -4.98 -8.05
CA SER A 388 32.17 -5.56 -8.86
C SER A 388 33.35 -6.10 -8.03
N GLU A 389 33.88 -5.29 -7.09
CA GLU A 389 34.96 -5.72 -6.19
C GLU A 389 34.57 -6.98 -5.39
N ARG A 390 33.33 -7.08 -4.98
CA ARG A 390 32.84 -8.24 -4.24
C ARG A 390 32.57 -9.44 -5.14
N ALA A 391 32.00 -9.20 -6.32
CA ALA A 391 31.64 -10.22 -7.28
C ALA A 391 32.85 -11.04 -7.76
N LEU A 392 34.04 -10.47 -7.77
CA LEU A 392 35.30 -11.20 -8.06
C LEU A 392 35.54 -12.42 -7.18
N LYS A 393 34.90 -12.49 -5.99
CA LYS A 393 35.04 -13.61 -5.08
C LYS A 393 34.16 -14.82 -5.44
N PHE A 394 33.07 -14.57 -6.23
CA PHE A 394 32.09 -15.60 -6.55
C PHE A 394 31.72 -15.63 -8.06
N ALA A 395 32.29 -14.79 -8.89
CA ALA A 395 32.12 -14.88 -10.33
C ALA A 395 32.85 -16.12 -10.89
N LEU A 396 32.18 -16.85 -11.77
CA LEU A 396 32.79 -18.00 -12.46
C LEU A 396 33.25 -17.57 -13.85
N LEU A 397 34.53 -17.79 -14.11
CA LEU A 397 35.10 -17.70 -15.45
C LEU A 397 35.05 -19.11 -16.09
N LYS A 398 34.36 -19.24 -17.21
CA LYS A 398 34.43 -20.47 -18.02
C LYS A 398 35.55 -20.25 -19.05
N ASN A 399 36.54 -21.15 -19.04
CA ASN A 399 37.50 -21.31 -20.11
C ASN A 399 36.86 -22.03 -21.29
#